data_ba616f8d4f3b6ae4d65da687147966d0
#
_entry.id   ba616f8d4f3b6ae4d65da687147966d0
#
_cell.length_a   1.000
_cell.length_b   1.000
_cell.length_c   1.000
_cell.angle_alpha   90.00
_cell.angle_beta   90.00
_cell.angle_gamma   90.00
#
_symmetry.space_group_name_H-M   'P 1'
#
loop_
_entity.id
_entity.type
_entity.pdbx_description
1 polymer ?
#
loop_
_entity_poly.entity_id
_entity_poly.type
_entity_poly.pdbx_seq_one_letter_code
_entity_poly.pdbx_strand_id
1 'polypeptide(L)'
;LVRTSGKDAKGRIINAAIELFSQKGYDATRVSDIADVANVNKALIYYYFKNKQDILDFMVRSLLNDAVSITMDYVNMNIVEMIKKGYLDIWPDRLHFVNEEAVGIFLQNTYKFHERVLDFAIENRDIIRILVLESLKSGKHQNSLFHFMDLMSFDDKNPIFRTITDADQDFSHSNEMALFEFFYTIIPIVSFAAYYDDYKSASSLSDEELRDSFLRVSKVITASLVSGSDILLKSRHH
;
A
#
# COMPACT_ATOMS: atom_id res chain seq x y z
N LEU A 1 -5.84 -0.88 -11.47
CA LEU A 1 -6.83 0.19 -11.23
C LEU A 1 -8.13 -0.44 -10.77
N VAL A 2 -8.47 -0.29 -9.47
CA VAL A 2 -9.75 -0.78 -8.92
C VAL A 2 -10.94 -0.04 -9.55
N ARG A 3 -10.75 1.24 -9.95
CA ARG A 3 -11.73 1.97 -10.77
C ARG A 3 -11.68 1.44 -12.20
N THR A 4 -12.56 0.49 -12.47
CA THR A 4 -12.77 -0.01 -13.83
C THR A 4 -13.36 1.10 -14.71
N SER A 5 -13.02 1.11 -16.00
CA SER A 5 -13.72 1.97 -16.95
C SER A 5 -15.19 1.60 -16.87
N GLY A 6 -16.06 2.48 -16.40
CA GLY A 6 -17.50 2.19 -16.15
C GLY A 6 -18.31 1.72 -17.37
N LYS A 7 -17.64 1.18 -18.39
CA LYS A 7 -18.23 0.68 -19.63
C LYS A 7 -18.85 -0.71 -19.47
N ASP A 8 -18.32 -1.54 -18.56
CA ASP A 8 -18.92 -2.81 -18.24
C ASP A 8 -19.80 -2.74 -16.97
N ALA A 9 -20.75 -3.63 -16.85
CA ALA A 9 -21.70 -3.63 -15.73
C ALA A 9 -20.99 -3.90 -14.38
N LYS A 10 -19.95 -4.74 -14.38
CA LYS A 10 -19.17 -5.04 -13.17
C LYS A 10 -18.45 -3.80 -12.67
N GLY A 11 -17.85 -3.03 -13.57
CA GLY A 11 -17.16 -1.78 -13.23
C GLY A 11 -18.11 -0.71 -12.68
N ARG A 12 -19.33 -0.57 -13.24
CA ARG A 12 -20.33 0.34 -12.69
C ARG A 12 -20.78 -0.06 -11.28
N ILE A 13 -20.97 -1.36 -11.03
CA ILE A 13 -21.30 -1.87 -9.69
C ILE A 13 -20.21 -1.55 -8.68
N ILE A 14 -18.94 -1.78 -9.03
CA ILE A 14 -17.79 -1.49 -8.16
C ILE A 14 -17.70 0.00 -7.86
N ASN A 15 -17.79 0.86 -8.88
CA ASN A 15 -17.72 2.31 -8.71
C ASN A 15 -18.87 2.84 -7.84
N ALA A 16 -20.10 2.36 -8.05
CA ALA A 16 -21.25 2.69 -7.21
C ALA A 16 -21.07 2.22 -5.75
N ALA A 17 -20.46 1.05 -5.55
CA ALA A 17 -20.18 0.55 -4.21
C ALA A 17 -19.11 1.40 -3.51
N ILE A 18 -18.04 1.80 -4.20
CA ILE A 18 -16.99 2.70 -3.68
C ILE A 18 -17.63 4.01 -3.23
N GLU A 19 -18.42 4.64 -4.09
CA GLU A 19 -19.11 5.89 -3.81
C GLU A 19 -20.00 5.78 -2.56
N LEU A 20 -20.86 4.78 -2.52
CA LEU A 20 -21.82 4.61 -1.41
C LEU A 20 -21.12 4.21 -0.10
N PHE A 21 -20.12 3.34 -0.14
CA PHE A 21 -19.39 2.94 1.06
C PHE A 21 -18.56 4.09 1.64
N SER A 22 -17.98 4.95 0.80
CA SER A 22 -17.20 6.11 1.25
C SER A 22 -18.10 7.20 1.83
N GLN A 23 -19.31 7.40 1.29
CA GLN A 23 -20.24 8.47 1.73
C GLN A 23 -21.13 8.07 2.92
N LYS A 24 -21.75 6.88 2.85
CA LYS A 24 -22.75 6.40 3.84
C LYS A 24 -22.19 5.37 4.81
N GLY A 25 -21.01 4.82 4.52
CA GLY A 25 -20.44 3.67 5.22
C GLY A 25 -20.94 2.32 4.68
N TYR A 26 -20.14 1.30 4.93
CA TYR A 26 -20.44 -0.06 4.47
C TYR A 26 -21.76 -0.58 5.04
N ASP A 27 -21.99 -0.46 6.36
CA ASP A 27 -23.16 -1.04 7.02
C ASP A 27 -24.48 -0.44 6.54
N ALA A 28 -24.53 0.89 6.36
CA ALA A 28 -25.73 1.61 5.94
C ALA A 28 -26.08 1.42 4.46
N THR A 29 -25.15 0.94 3.64
CA THR A 29 -25.35 0.75 2.20
C THR A 29 -26.05 -0.59 1.94
N ARG A 30 -27.13 -0.57 1.14
CA ARG A 30 -27.84 -1.77 0.69
C ARG A 30 -27.45 -2.14 -0.75
N VAL A 31 -27.56 -3.42 -1.10
CA VAL A 31 -27.35 -3.88 -2.49
C VAL A 31 -28.33 -3.22 -3.47
N SER A 32 -29.55 -2.83 -3.00
CA SER A 32 -30.49 -2.04 -3.82
C SER A 32 -29.91 -0.67 -4.19
N ASP A 33 -29.29 0.01 -3.22
CA ASP A 33 -28.74 1.36 -3.43
C ASP A 33 -27.61 1.29 -4.47
N ILE A 34 -26.78 0.25 -4.38
CA ILE A 34 -25.71 -0.01 -5.36
C ILE A 34 -26.30 -0.27 -6.76
N ALA A 35 -27.40 -1.03 -6.85
CA ALA A 35 -28.06 -1.31 -8.12
C ALA A 35 -28.60 -0.03 -8.76
N ASP A 36 -29.22 0.83 -7.97
CA ASP A 36 -29.80 2.10 -8.42
C ASP A 36 -28.71 3.04 -8.94
N VAL A 37 -27.63 3.26 -8.16
CA VAL A 37 -26.50 4.12 -8.56
C VAL A 37 -25.74 3.56 -9.77
N ALA A 38 -25.54 2.23 -9.83
CA ALA A 38 -24.89 1.56 -10.95
C ALA A 38 -25.75 1.51 -12.23
N ASN A 39 -27.02 1.87 -12.13
CA ASN A 39 -28.04 1.71 -13.18
C ASN A 39 -28.07 0.28 -13.74
N VAL A 40 -28.25 -0.68 -12.81
CA VAL A 40 -28.37 -2.11 -13.12
C VAL A 40 -29.50 -2.73 -12.28
N ASN A 41 -30.01 -3.88 -12.69
CA ASN A 41 -30.93 -4.63 -11.83
C ASN A 41 -30.17 -5.43 -10.75
N LYS A 42 -30.79 -5.71 -9.62
CA LYS A 42 -30.24 -6.50 -8.53
C LYS A 42 -29.73 -7.89 -8.95
N ALA A 43 -30.41 -8.51 -9.90
CA ALA A 43 -30.04 -9.84 -10.39
C ALA A 43 -28.64 -9.82 -11.04
N LEU A 44 -28.32 -8.73 -11.73
CA LEU A 44 -26.99 -8.56 -12.34
C LEU A 44 -25.89 -8.38 -11.28
N ILE A 45 -26.19 -7.74 -10.14
CA ILE A 45 -25.22 -7.68 -9.03
C ILE A 45 -24.96 -9.09 -8.50
N TYR A 46 -26.00 -9.90 -8.26
CA TYR A 46 -25.87 -11.26 -7.77
C TYR A 46 -25.27 -12.24 -8.79
N TYR A 47 -25.25 -11.88 -10.07
CA TYR A 47 -24.50 -12.60 -11.08
C TYR A 47 -22.98 -12.45 -10.91
N TYR A 48 -22.51 -11.24 -10.53
CA TYR A 48 -21.08 -10.96 -10.35
C TYR A 48 -20.58 -11.20 -8.92
N PHE A 49 -21.43 -10.98 -7.92
CA PHE A 49 -21.06 -10.97 -6.50
C PHE A 49 -22.14 -11.69 -5.66
N LYS A 50 -21.70 -12.58 -4.78
CA LYS A 50 -22.60 -13.37 -3.94
C LYS A 50 -23.40 -12.51 -2.95
N ASN A 51 -22.80 -11.44 -2.45
CA ASN A 51 -23.37 -10.52 -1.47
C ASN A 51 -22.56 -9.22 -1.42
N LYS A 52 -22.98 -8.29 -0.57
CA LYS A 52 -22.30 -7.00 -0.36
C LYS A 52 -20.84 -7.17 0.12
N GLN A 53 -20.59 -8.19 0.94
CA GLN A 53 -19.26 -8.54 1.42
C GLN A 53 -18.32 -8.92 0.26
N ASP A 54 -18.79 -9.72 -0.68
CA ASP A 54 -17.98 -10.15 -1.82
C ASP A 54 -17.56 -8.97 -2.72
N ILE A 55 -18.39 -7.91 -2.78
CA ILE A 55 -18.00 -6.64 -3.45
C ILE A 55 -16.84 -5.97 -2.71
N LEU A 56 -16.93 -5.84 -1.39
CA LEU A 56 -15.86 -5.25 -0.58
C LEU A 56 -14.57 -6.07 -0.66
N ASP A 57 -14.66 -7.39 -0.50
CA ASP A 57 -13.53 -8.30 -0.61
C ASP A 57 -12.86 -8.24 -1.98
N PHE A 58 -13.64 -8.08 -3.04
CA PHE A 58 -13.09 -7.87 -4.39
C PHE A 58 -12.31 -6.56 -4.50
N MET A 59 -12.85 -5.46 -3.96
CA MET A 59 -12.18 -4.16 -3.97
C MET A 59 -10.85 -4.21 -3.21
N VAL A 60 -10.86 -4.83 -2.02
CA VAL A 60 -9.66 -5.00 -1.19
C VAL A 60 -8.60 -5.84 -1.91
N ARG A 61 -8.99 -7.01 -2.43
CA ARG A 61 -8.05 -7.87 -3.15
C ARG A 61 -7.46 -7.18 -4.39
N SER A 62 -8.27 -6.42 -5.11
CA SER A 62 -7.77 -5.69 -6.28
C SER A 62 -6.78 -4.60 -5.88
N LEU A 63 -7.07 -3.82 -4.82
CA LEU A 63 -6.16 -2.81 -4.29
C LEU A 63 -4.82 -3.43 -3.86
N LEU A 64 -4.86 -4.55 -3.13
CA LEU A 64 -3.66 -5.26 -2.68
C LEU A 64 -2.85 -5.82 -3.85
N ASN A 65 -3.50 -6.43 -4.84
CA ASN A 65 -2.80 -6.94 -6.03
C ASN A 65 -2.09 -5.83 -6.81
N ASP A 66 -2.72 -4.66 -6.97
CA ASP A 66 -2.11 -3.52 -7.64
C ASP A 66 -0.92 -2.98 -6.81
N ALA A 67 -1.05 -2.91 -5.48
CA ALA A 67 0.05 -2.51 -4.58
C ALA A 67 1.23 -3.50 -4.65
N VAL A 68 0.96 -4.82 -4.65
CA VAL A 68 1.98 -5.87 -4.85
C VAL A 68 2.69 -5.67 -6.18
N SER A 69 1.95 -5.43 -7.26
CA SER A 69 2.55 -5.21 -8.59
C SER A 69 3.52 -4.03 -8.60
N ILE A 70 3.13 -2.90 -7.99
CA ILE A 70 4.00 -1.71 -7.87
C ILE A 70 5.26 -2.04 -7.07
N THR A 71 5.11 -2.77 -5.96
CA THR A 71 6.24 -3.16 -5.11
C THR A 71 7.15 -4.15 -5.80
N MET A 72 6.60 -5.14 -6.52
CA MET A 72 7.39 -6.12 -7.27
C MET A 72 8.22 -5.47 -8.38
N ASP A 73 7.67 -4.47 -9.09
CA ASP A 73 8.44 -3.69 -10.07
C ASP A 73 9.67 -3.04 -9.41
N TYR A 74 9.46 -2.39 -8.24
CA TYR A 74 10.56 -1.77 -7.48
C TYR A 74 11.59 -2.80 -7.01
N VAL A 75 11.15 -3.90 -6.41
CA VAL A 75 12.03 -4.97 -5.91
C VAL A 75 12.88 -5.53 -7.04
N ASN A 76 12.27 -5.91 -8.16
CA ASN A 76 13.00 -6.49 -9.29
C ASN A 76 13.98 -5.50 -9.94
N MET A 77 13.52 -4.29 -10.23
CA MET A 77 14.31 -3.31 -11.00
C MET A 77 15.39 -2.60 -10.16
N ASN A 78 15.28 -2.64 -8.83
CA ASN A 78 16.18 -1.91 -7.94
C ASN A 78 16.87 -2.84 -6.96
N ILE A 79 16.15 -3.50 -6.05
CA ILE A 79 16.76 -4.32 -5.00
C ILE A 79 17.56 -5.48 -5.63
N VAL A 80 16.88 -6.33 -6.41
CA VAL A 80 17.50 -7.51 -7.04
C VAL A 80 18.64 -7.13 -8.00
N GLU A 81 18.45 -6.08 -8.80
CA GLU A 81 19.50 -5.62 -9.71
C GLU A 81 20.70 -5.05 -8.97
N MET A 82 20.51 -4.35 -7.84
CA MET A 82 21.61 -3.85 -7.02
C MET A 82 22.37 -4.99 -6.33
N ILE A 83 21.67 -6.01 -5.83
CA ILE A 83 22.30 -7.21 -5.26
C ILE A 83 23.12 -7.92 -6.33
N LYS A 84 22.56 -8.19 -7.50
CA LYS A 84 23.28 -8.87 -8.62
C LYS A 84 24.51 -8.13 -9.10
N LYS A 85 24.51 -6.79 -8.99
CA LYS A 85 25.66 -5.95 -9.34
C LYS A 85 26.68 -5.79 -8.21
N GLY A 86 26.41 -6.36 -7.04
CA GLY A 86 27.24 -6.21 -5.84
C GLY A 86 27.24 -4.78 -5.26
N TYR A 87 26.19 -3.99 -5.52
CA TYR A 87 26.02 -2.64 -4.99
C TYR A 87 25.32 -2.63 -3.64
N LEU A 88 24.51 -3.65 -3.37
CA LEU A 88 23.71 -3.81 -2.16
C LEU A 88 23.87 -5.24 -1.65
N ASP A 89 24.07 -5.35 -0.35
CA ASP A 89 24.02 -6.59 0.42
C ASP A 89 23.02 -6.38 1.58
N ILE A 90 22.13 -7.30 1.83
CA ILE A 90 21.07 -7.14 2.85
C ILE A 90 21.45 -8.00 4.06
N TRP A 91 21.97 -7.33 5.09
CA TRP A 91 22.28 -7.97 6.36
C TRP A 91 21.05 -7.99 7.28
N PRO A 92 21.00 -8.88 8.27
CA PRO A 92 19.83 -8.99 9.16
C PRO A 92 19.47 -7.70 9.89
N ASP A 93 20.43 -6.81 10.09
CA ASP A 93 20.30 -5.58 10.85
C ASP A 93 20.45 -4.31 10.03
N ARG A 94 20.86 -4.40 8.75
CA ARG A 94 21.09 -3.22 7.91
C ARG A 94 21.20 -3.52 6.42
N LEU A 95 21.02 -2.46 5.62
CA LEU A 95 21.44 -2.43 4.22
C LEU A 95 22.91 -2.06 4.15
N HIS A 96 23.71 -2.88 3.49
CA HIS A 96 25.12 -2.62 3.28
C HIS A 96 25.38 -2.23 1.81
N PHE A 97 25.88 -1.04 1.58
CA PHE A 97 26.21 -0.50 0.26
C PHE A 97 27.70 -0.52 0.03
N VAL A 98 28.13 -0.87 -1.19
CA VAL A 98 29.55 -0.96 -1.55
C VAL A 98 30.25 0.42 -1.53
N ASN A 99 29.52 1.49 -1.79
CA ASN A 99 30.02 2.87 -1.79
C ASN A 99 28.87 3.90 -1.75
N GLU A 100 29.22 5.19 -1.65
CA GLU A 100 28.26 6.30 -1.61
C GLU A 100 27.43 6.46 -2.92
N GLU A 101 28.01 6.08 -4.07
CA GLU A 101 27.27 6.08 -5.34
C GLU A 101 26.12 5.08 -5.31
N ALA A 102 26.35 3.88 -4.77
CA ALA A 102 25.31 2.87 -4.59
C ALA A 102 24.19 3.37 -3.65
N VAL A 103 24.53 4.07 -2.56
CA VAL A 103 23.55 4.74 -1.69
C VAL A 103 22.72 5.75 -2.47
N GLY A 104 23.35 6.59 -3.27
CA GLY A 104 22.69 7.59 -4.10
C GLY A 104 21.69 6.98 -5.09
N ILE A 105 22.10 5.90 -5.77
CA ILE A 105 21.24 5.15 -6.71
C ILE A 105 20.03 4.56 -5.97
N PHE A 106 20.28 3.90 -4.83
CA PHE A 106 19.22 3.33 -4.01
C PHE A 106 18.19 4.38 -3.58
N LEU A 107 18.64 5.49 -3.01
CA LEU A 107 17.76 6.57 -2.55
C LEU A 107 16.95 7.17 -3.70
N GLN A 108 17.57 7.44 -4.86
CA GLN A 108 16.87 7.98 -6.01
C GLN A 108 15.74 7.05 -6.49
N ASN A 109 16.00 5.75 -6.55
CA ASN A 109 15.02 4.76 -6.97
C ASN A 109 13.91 4.59 -5.93
N THR A 110 14.26 4.60 -4.65
CA THR A 110 13.29 4.54 -3.54
C THR A 110 12.38 5.77 -3.53
N TYR A 111 12.91 6.97 -3.83
CA TYR A 111 12.06 8.17 -3.94
C TYR A 111 11.06 8.07 -5.08
N LYS A 112 11.45 7.55 -6.25
CA LYS A 112 10.52 7.29 -7.36
C LYS A 112 9.45 6.26 -7.00
N PHE A 113 9.84 5.23 -6.25
CA PHE A 113 8.91 4.25 -5.74
C PHE A 113 7.90 4.88 -4.78
N HIS A 114 8.35 5.72 -3.82
CA HIS A 114 7.46 6.44 -2.90
C HIS A 114 6.50 7.38 -3.64
N GLU A 115 6.96 8.09 -4.66
CA GLU A 115 6.09 8.91 -5.53
C GLU A 115 4.99 8.05 -6.16
N ARG A 116 5.35 6.91 -6.75
CA ARG A 116 4.41 6.00 -7.40
C ARG A 116 3.40 5.38 -6.42
N VAL A 117 3.86 4.97 -5.23
CA VAL A 117 2.98 4.42 -4.18
C VAL A 117 2.05 5.48 -3.61
N LEU A 118 2.54 6.70 -3.41
CA LEU A 118 1.71 7.81 -2.92
C LEU A 118 0.63 8.18 -3.95
N ASP A 119 0.98 8.30 -5.23
CA ASP A 119 0.03 8.59 -6.30
C ASP A 119 -1.04 7.50 -6.38
N PHE A 120 -0.64 6.24 -6.33
CA PHE A 120 -1.56 5.11 -6.25
C PHE A 120 -2.49 5.19 -5.03
N ALA A 121 -1.97 5.54 -3.86
CA ALA A 121 -2.76 5.67 -2.64
C ALA A 121 -3.77 6.82 -2.73
N ILE A 122 -3.37 7.98 -3.27
CA ILE A 122 -4.26 9.14 -3.47
C ILE A 122 -5.35 8.79 -4.49
N GLU A 123 -5.03 8.13 -5.59
CA GLU A 123 -6.00 7.68 -6.60
C GLU A 123 -7.04 6.70 -6.03
N ASN A 124 -6.65 5.89 -5.05
CA ASN A 124 -7.50 4.87 -4.44
C ASN A 124 -7.96 5.26 -3.01
N ARG A 125 -7.88 6.54 -2.63
CA ARG A 125 -8.13 7.02 -1.27
C ARG A 125 -9.52 6.66 -0.71
N ASP A 126 -10.53 6.62 -1.57
CA ASP A 126 -11.90 6.24 -1.15
C ASP A 126 -11.93 4.80 -0.63
N ILE A 127 -11.28 3.88 -1.32
CA ILE A 127 -11.20 2.46 -0.91
C ILE A 127 -10.34 2.33 0.35
N ILE A 128 -9.21 3.04 0.40
CA ILE A 128 -8.32 3.05 1.57
C ILE A 128 -9.07 3.59 2.79
N ARG A 129 -9.86 4.67 2.63
CA ARG A 129 -10.71 5.21 3.70
C ARG A 129 -11.73 4.19 4.20
N ILE A 130 -12.42 3.49 3.29
CA ILE A 130 -13.35 2.42 3.64
C ILE A 130 -12.63 1.34 4.45
N LEU A 131 -11.45 0.89 4.00
CA LEU A 131 -10.64 -0.12 4.69
C LEU A 131 -10.24 0.31 6.11
N VAL A 132 -9.77 1.54 6.27
CA VAL A 132 -9.40 2.08 7.59
C VAL A 132 -10.62 2.08 8.51
N LEU A 133 -11.76 2.60 8.05
CA LEU A 133 -12.98 2.66 8.84
C LEU A 133 -13.50 1.27 9.23
N GLU A 134 -13.48 0.31 8.31
CA GLU A 134 -13.97 -1.05 8.59
C GLU A 134 -12.97 -1.85 9.46
N SER A 135 -11.67 -1.59 9.37
CA SER A 135 -10.67 -2.27 10.18
C SER A 135 -10.75 -1.95 11.67
N LEU A 136 -11.27 -0.78 12.03
CA LEU A 136 -11.42 -0.32 13.41
C LEU A 136 -12.74 -0.78 14.06
N LYS A 137 -13.67 -1.31 13.27
CA LYS A 137 -14.93 -1.83 13.78
C LYS A 137 -14.75 -3.24 14.36
N SER A 138 -15.42 -3.51 15.47
CA SER A 138 -15.54 -4.88 15.99
C SER A 138 -16.38 -5.72 15.05
N GLY A 139 -15.83 -6.76 14.43
CA GLY A 139 -16.58 -7.63 13.53
C GLY A 139 -15.73 -8.34 12.48
N LYS A 140 -16.40 -8.77 11.41
CA LYS A 140 -15.81 -9.61 10.36
C LYS A 140 -14.67 -8.94 9.57
N HIS A 141 -14.61 -7.61 9.56
CA HIS A 141 -13.58 -6.79 8.92
C HIS A 141 -12.54 -6.24 9.90
N GLN A 142 -12.66 -6.60 11.17
CA GLN A 142 -11.65 -6.27 12.15
C GLN A 142 -10.29 -6.75 11.62
N ASN A 143 -9.32 -5.84 11.62
CA ASN A 143 -7.97 -6.09 11.09
C ASN A 143 -7.82 -6.14 9.56
N SER A 144 -8.81 -5.70 8.76
CA SER A 144 -8.66 -5.63 7.30
C SER A 144 -7.43 -4.81 6.86
N LEU A 145 -7.04 -3.82 7.66
CA LEU A 145 -5.81 -3.07 7.44
C LEU A 145 -4.56 -3.95 7.60
N PHE A 146 -4.59 -4.95 8.47
CA PHE A 146 -3.48 -5.87 8.67
C PHE A 146 -3.22 -6.80 7.47
N HIS A 147 -4.15 -6.90 6.50
CA HIS A 147 -3.84 -7.54 5.22
C HIS A 147 -2.73 -6.83 4.43
N PHE A 148 -2.45 -5.55 4.72
CA PHE A 148 -1.23 -4.90 4.23
C PHE A 148 0.03 -5.50 4.87
N MET A 149 -0.05 -6.02 6.09
CA MET A 149 1.05 -6.77 6.71
C MET A 149 1.30 -8.11 6.02
N ASP A 150 0.29 -8.69 5.36
CA ASP A 150 0.49 -9.90 4.56
C ASP A 150 1.44 -9.63 3.37
N LEU A 151 1.50 -8.37 2.89
CA LEU A 151 2.46 -7.95 1.85
C LEU A 151 3.90 -7.91 2.38
N MET A 152 4.06 -7.85 3.69
CA MET A 152 5.34 -7.80 4.38
C MET A 152 5.59 -9.09 5.16
N SER A 153 4.73 -10.09 5.00
CA SER A 153 4.94 -11.39 5.64
C SER A 153 6.19 -12.07 5.06
N PHE A 154 6.97 -12.69 5.93
CA PHE A 154 8.18 -13.45 5.58
C PHE A 154 7.86 -14.92 5.34
N ASP A 155 6.67 -15.17 4.79
CA ASP A 155 6.22 -16.49 4.35
C ASP A 155 6.65 -16.71 2.90
N ASP A 156 7.07 -17.91 2.56
CA ASP A 156 7.40 -18.37 1.21
C ASP A 156 6.25 -18.15 0.19
N LYS A 157 5.06 -17.87 0.66
CA LYS A 157 3.92 -17.49 -0.19
C LYS A 157 3.96 -16.02 -0.63
N ASN A 158 4.73 -15.18 0.06
CA ASN A 158 4.88 -13.77 -0.33
C ASN A 158 5.82 -13.64 -1.53
N PRO A 159 5.35 -13.18 -2.69
CA PRO A 159 6.19 -13.07 -3.89
C PRO A 159 7.34 -12.08 -3.72
N ILE A 160 7.16 -11.02 -2.90
CA ILE A 160 8.20 -10.04 -2.62
C ILE A 160 9.35 -10.70 -1.86
N PHE A 161 9.03 -11.40 -0.76
CA PHE A 161 10.01 -12.11 0.06
C PHE A 161 10.78 -13.15 -0.77
N ARG A 162 10.08 -14.02 -1.50
CA ARG A 162 10.71 -15.00 -2.38
C ARG A 162 11.67 -14.38 -3.38
N THR A 163 11.27 -13.29 -4.03
CA THR A 163 12.10 -12.63 -5.04
C THR A 163 13.41 -12.12 -4.47
N ILE A 164 13.39 -11.59 -3.23
CA ILE A 164 14.62 -11.14 -2.55
C ILE A 164 15.46 -12.34 -2.12
N THR A 165 14.85 -13.37 -1.51
CA THR A 165 15.54 -14.60 -1.06
C THR A 165 16.18 -15.34 -2.23
N ASP A 166 15.54 -15.37 -3.39
CA ASP A 166 16.12 -15.99 -4.61
C ASP A 166 17.34 -15.20 -5.12
N ALA A 167 17.43 -13.91 -4.85
CA ALA A 167 18.56 -13.06 -5.23
C ALA A 167 19.68 -13.05 -4.19
N ASP A 168 19.34 -13.20 -2.92
CA ASP A 168 20.24 -13.23 -1.76
C ASP A 168 19.79 -14.36 -0.82
N GLN A 169 20.52 -15.49 -0.84
CA GLN A 169 20.19 -16.69 -0.04
C GLN A 169 20.41 -16.48 1.46
N ASP A 170 21.24 -15.52 1.82
CA ASP A 170 21.51 -15.18 3.22
C ASP A 170 20.55 -14.10 3.74
N PHE A 171 19.62 -13.65 2.88
CA PHE A 171 18.61 -12.67 3.26
C PHE A 171 17.80 -13.15 4.46
N SER A 172 17.84 -12.38 5.52
CA SER A 172 17.00 -12.56 6.69
C SER A 172 16.35 -11.23 7.07
N HIS A 173 15.09 -11.30 7.41
CA HIS A 173 14.31 -10.13 7.79
C HIS A 173 13.90 -10.23 9.26
N SER A 174 14.11 -9.17 10.02
CA SER A 174 13.73 -9.15 11.43
C SER A 174 12.28 -8.66 11.62
N ASN A 175 11.63 -9.14 12.70
CA ASN A 175 10.33 -8.62 13.09
C ASN A 175 10.36 -7.10 13.37
N GLU A 176 11.49 -6.56 13.82
CA GLU A 176 11.67 -5.13 14.05
C GLU A 176 11.63 -4.35 12.74
N MET A 177 12.23 -4.88 11.68
CA MET A 177 12.19 -4.29 10.35
C MET A 177 10.77 -4.29 9.77
N ALA A 178 10.01 -5.38 9.95
CA ALA A 178 8.60 -5.46 9.56
C ALA A 178 7.74 -4.41 10.28
N LEU A 179 7.91 -4.29 11.59
CA LEU A 179 7.21 -3.28 12.39
C LEU A 179 7.56 -1.87 11.93
N PHE A 180 8.85 -1.63 11.65
CA PHE A 180 9.33 -0.35 11.17
C PHE A 180 8.69 0.01 9.82
N GLU A 181 8.76 -0.86 8.83
CA GLU A 181 8.16 -0.63 7.52
C GLU A 181 6.64 -0.42 7.62
N PHE A 182 5.95 -1.17 8.48
CA PHE A 182 4.52 -1.00 8.69
C PHE A 182 4.19 0.38 9.27
N PHE A 183 4.82 0.75 10.39
CA PHE A 183 4.45 1.97 11.11
C PHE A 183 5.02 3.25 10.50
N TYR A 184 6.17 3.18 9.82
CA TYR A 184 6.86 4.37 9.31
C TYR A 184 6.79 4.51 7.78
N THR A 185 6.37 3.46 7.06
CA THR A 185 6.18 3.53 5.60
C THR A 185 4.73 3.36 5.21
N ILE A 186 4.08 2.24 5.59
CA ILE A 186 2.72 1.93 5.14
C ILE A 186 1.69 2.82 5.84
N ILE A 187 1.67 2.86 7.17
CA ILE A 187 0.66 3.61 7.94
C ILE A 187 0.63 5.10 7.60
N PRO A 188 1.76 5.82 7.43
CA PRO A 188 1.72 7.22 7.00
C PRO A 188 1.06 7.41 5.63
N ILE A 189 1.35 6.57 4.65
CA ILE A 189 0.75 6.64 3.30
C ILE A 189 -0.75 6.35 3.37
N VAL A 190 -1.13 5.27 4.08
CA VAL A 190 -2.53 4.88 4.28
C VAL A 190 -3.31 5.97 5.00
N SER A 191 -2.75 6.54 6.07
CA SER A 191 -3.38 7.62 6.83
C SER A 191 -3.51 8.88 6.00
N PHE A 192 -2.46 9.27 5.26
CA PHE A 192 -2.50 10.42 4.38
C PHE A 192 -3.61 10.28 3.32
N ALA A 193 -3.70 9.12 2.67
CA ALA A 193 -4.75 8.85 1.69
C ALA A 193 -6.15 8.83 2.31
N ALA A 194 -6.34 8.17 3.47
CA ALA A 194 -7.64 8.07 4.13
C ALA A 194 -8.20 9.42 4.59
N TYR A 195 -7.34 10.35 5.00
CA TYR A 195 -7.70 11.68 5.48
C TYR A 195 -7.42 12.78 4.47
N TYR A 196 -7.09 12.45 3.23
CA TYR A 196 -6.68 13.40 2.21
C TYR A 196 -7.68 14.54 2.00
N ASP A 197 -8.95 14.21 1.76
CA ASP A 197 -9.99 15.19 1.47
C ASP A 197 -10.36 16.03 2.72
N ASP A 198 -10.33 15.43 3.91
CA ASP A 198 -10.55 16.12 5.18
C ASP A 198 -9.44 17.15 5.44
N TYR A 199 -8.18 16.73 5.26
CA TYR A 199 -7.03 17.61 5.44
C TYR A 199 -6.98 18.73 4.39
N LYS A 200 -7.29 18.41 3.14
CA LYS A 200 -7.40 19.39 2.06
C LYS A 200 -8.46 20.44 2.37
N SER A 201 -9.62 20.04 2.91
CA SER A 201 -10.69 20.95 3.31
C SER A 201 -10.30 21.84 4.49
N ALA A 202 -9.49 21.34 5.42
CA ALA A 202 -9.04 22.05 6.61
C ALA A 202 -7.82 22.95 6.36
N SER A 203 -7.00 22.62 5.34
CA SER A 203 -5.82 23.37 4.94
C SER A 203 -6.13 24.25 3.73
N SER A 204 -5.35 25.31 3.52
CA SER A 204 -5.44 26.12 2.28
C SER A 204 -4.53 25.61 1.16
N LEU A 205 -4.04 24.36 1.26
CA LEU A 205 -3.07 23.78 0.36
C LEU A 205 -3.74 23.19 -0.88
N SER A 206 -3.11 23.34 -2.03
CA SER A 206 -3.47 22.64 -3.27
C SER A 206 -3.10 21.14 -3.20
N ASP A 207 -3.63 20.35 -4.12
CA ASP A 207 -3.28 18.92 -4.24
C ASP A 207 -1.77 18.71 -4.45
N GLU A 208 -1.14 19.55 -5.25
CA GLU A 208 0.30 19.50 -5.53
C GLU A 208 1.11 19.83 -4.27
N GLU A 209 0.74 20.88 -3.53
CA GLU A 209 1.42 21.26 -2.29
C GLU A 209 1.30 20.19 -1.21
N LEU A 210 0.14 19.54 -1.08
CA LEU A 210 -0.07 18.43 -0.14
C LEU A 210 0.81 17.23 -0.50
N ARG A 211 0.76 16.82 -1.78
CA ARG A 211 1.56 15.72 -2.30
C ARG A 211 3.06 15.95 -2.09
N ASP A 212 3.55 17.11 -2.51
CA ASP A 212 4.96 17.46 -2.42
C ASP A 212 5.45 17.59 -0.98
N SER A 213 4.60 18.10 -0.08
CA SER A 213 4.94 18.19 1.34
C SER A 213 5.10 16.81 1.96
N PHE A 214 4.20 15.88 1.67
CA PHE A 214 4.32 14.49 2.12
C PHE A 214 5.59 13.82 1.59
N LEU A 215 5.87 13.97 0.29
CA LEU A 215 7.06 13.38 -0.33
C LEU A 215 8.38 13.96 0.23
N ARG A 216 8.43 15.27 0.53
CA ARG A 216 9.61 15.87 1.18
C ARG A 216 9.90 15.23 2.53
N VAL A 217 8.87 15.04 3.37
CA VAL A 217 9.03 14.38 4.68
C VAL A 217 9.44 12.92 4.51
N SER A 218 8.81 12.20 3.60
CA SER A 218 9.16 10.81 3.28
C SER A 218 10.63 10.67 2.86
N LYS A 219 11.13 11.58 2.00
CA LYS A 219 12.54 11.60 1.57
C LYS A 219 13.51 11.81 2.75
N VAL A 220 13.18 12.72 3.67
CA VAL A 220 14.00 12.96 4.87
C VAL A 220 14.06 11.72 5.75
N ILE A 221 12.91 11.09 6.01
CA ILE A 221 12.86 9.87 6.82
C ILE A 221 13.69 8.77 6.16
N THR A 222 13.48 8.49 4.88
CA THR A 222 14.19 7.45 4.14
C THR A 222 15.70 7.69 4.13
N ALA A 223 16.14 8.91 3.85
CA ALA A 223 17.57 9.24 3.87
C ALA A 223 18.17 9.04 5.26
N SER A 224 17.47 9.45 6.32
CA SER A 224 17.94 9.30 7.70
C SER A 224 18.06 7.82 8.09
N LEU A 225 17.14 6.96 7.62
CA LEU A 225 17.18 5.53 7.87
C LEU A 225 18.36 4.85 7.20
N VAL A 226 18.61 5.18 5.94
CA VAL A 226 19.73 4.62 5.17
C VAL A 226 21.06 5.08 5.75
N SER A 227 21.16 6.35 6.19
CA SER A 227 22.39 6.92 6.75
C SER A 227 22.57 6.62 8.25
N GLY A 228 21.47 6.40 8.97
CA GLY A 228 21.44 6.25 10.43
C GLY A 228 21.29 4.80 10.91
N SER A 229 21.59 3.82 10.07
CA SER A 229 21.42 2.39 10.35
C SER A 229 22.00 1.92 11.71
N ASP A 230 23.08 2.53 12.16
CA ASP A 230 23.71 2.20 13.45
C ASP A 230 22.87 2.58 14.68
N ILE A 231 21.90 3.46 14.51
CA ILE A 231 21.04 3.94 15.61
C ILE A 231 19.78 3.10 15.75
N LEU A 232 19.19 2.70 14.62
CA LEU A 232 17.87 2.06 14.58
C LEU A 232 17.94 0.53 14.57
N LEU A 233 19.02 -0.04 14.05
CA LEU A 233 19.17 -1.47 13.83
C LEU A 233 20.30 -2.07 14.66
N LYS A 234 20.60 -1.53 15.86
CA LYS A 234 21.55 -2.17 16.75
C LYS A 234 21.09 -3.56 17.11
N SER A 235 21.71 -4.57 16.51
CA SER A 235 21.63 -5.92 17.01
C SER A 235 22.08 -5.92 18.46
N ARG A 236 21.27 -6.45 19.36
CA ARG A 236 21.72 -6.77 20.72
C ARG A 236 22.79 -7.85 20.57
N HIS A 237 24.04 -7.46 20.64
CA HIS A 237 25.11 -8.41 20.89
C HIS A 237 24.88 -8.99 22.30
N HIS A 238 24.40 -10.22 22.35
CA HIS A 238 24.50 -11.09 23.51
C HIS A 238 25.64 -12.06 23.31
#